data_a4dc8b254a64b2f66993e3f5c368b438
#
_entry.id   a4dc8b254a64b2f66993e3f5c368b438
#
_cell.length_a   1.000
_cell.length_b   1.000
_cell.length_c   1.000
_cell.angle_alpha   90.00
_cell.angle_beta   90.00
_cell.angle_gamma   90.00
#
_symmetry.space_group_name_H-M   'P 1'
#
loop_
_entity.id
_entity.type
_entity.pdbx_description
1 polymer ?
#
loop_
_entity_poly.entity_id
_entity_poly.type
_entity_poly.pdbx_seq_one_letter_code
_entity_poly.pdbx_strand_id
1 'polypeptide(L)'
;MLFPDYIFETSWEVCNKVGGIYTVLSTRAKTLQDKIKDHIIFLGPDCWQETPSPYFKEDKKLFAAWQQQAASEGLAVKVGRWDVPGEPIAMLVDFQSYFAHKDEIYAELWEYYHVDSLHAYGDYDESAMFAYATALVVESFYKYYLSEKDKVVFHANEWQTGFAALVLQHRLPQIASIFTTHATGIGRSIAGNNKPLYEYLWAYNGDQMASELNMESKHSIEKQTAHYVDCFTTVSDITATECKELLDKPVDLVLPNGFENDFVPKGATFTKKRKAARKRLLDVANALTGDDIQDDALIVSTSGRYEFRNKGIDVFIESMNRLRFDENLKKQVVAFIEVPGWVAGPRQDLVERLNSGKQFDTPLDKPILTHWLHNMDHDNVLNMLSSLGINNAKGDKVKVILLPCYLTGDDGIMNMSYYDLVLGNDLCVYPSYYEPWGYTPLEAVAFKVPCITTDLAGFGLWANTEKGKYSEIEDGVKVLHRTDYNYSEVADGIKDTIARYSCFTKTEVNKCRSNAEKLSRKALWSEFIIYYEQAYDIALKKAAARNK
;
A
#
# COMPACT_ATOMS: atom_id res chain seq x y z
N MET A 1 3.95 30.13 -5.80
CA MET A 1 3.55 28.79 -6.21
C MET A 1 2.19 28.90 -6.88
N LEU A 2 2.06 28.40 -8.12
CA LEU A 2 0.77 28.33 -8.80
C LEU A 2 -0.06 27.20 -8.16
N PHE A 3 -1.38 27.42 -8.08
CA PHE A 3 -2.29 26.42 -7.56
C PHE A 3 -3.44 26.24 -8.57
N PRO A 4 -3.93 25.00 -8.81
CA PRO A 4 -5.00 24.75 -9.78
C PRO A 4 -6.35 25.29 -9.30
N ASP A 5 -7.16 25.74 -10.25
CA ASP A 5 -8.55 26.08 -10.02
C ASP A 5 -9.42 24.81 -10.03
N TYR A 6 -9.04 23.78 -10.81
CA TYR A 6 -9.65 22.46 -10.86
C TYR A 6 -8.59 21.35 -10.90
N ILE A 7 -8.88 20.25 -10.21
CA ILE A 7 -8.10 19.03 -10.25
C ILE A 7 -9.03 17.86 -10.66
N PHE A 8 -8.65 17.15 -11.72
CA PHE A 8 -9.19 15.85 -12.05
C PHE A 8 -8.16 14.80 -11.67
N GLU A 9 -8.51 13.90 -10.76
CA GLU A 9 -7.61 12.85 -10.32
C GLU A 9 -8.19 11.47 -10.61
N THR A 10 -7.46 10.64 -11.33
CA THR A 10 -7.92 9.32 -11.75
C THR A 10 -7.07 8.19 -11.18
N SER A 11 -7.74 7.12 -10.82
CA SER A 11 -7.14 5.84 -10.45
C SER A 11 -8.15 4.71 -10.64
N TRP A 12 -7.66 3.52 -10.94
CA TRP A 12 -8.47 2.29 -10.90
C TRP A 12 -9.10 2.05 -9.51
N GLU A 13 -8.51 2.62 -8.47
CA GLU A 13 -8.94 2.43 -7.07
C GLU A 13 -9.90 3.54 -6.54
N VAL A 14 -10.34 4.49 -7.36
CA VAL A 14 -11.38 5.44 -6.96
C VAL A 14 -12.72 4.73 -6.85
N CYS A 15 -13.35 4.79 -5.67
CA CYS A 15 -14.57 4.06 -5.34
C CYS A 15 -14.47 2.53 -5.56
N ASN A 16 -13.25 2.01 -5.62
CA ASN A 16 -12.95 0.61 -5.87
C ASN A 16 -11.76 0.19 -4.98
N LYS A 17 -12.03 -0.47 -3.85
CA LYS A 17 -11.00 -0.80 -2.86
C LYS A 17 -10.26 -2.07 -3.25
N VAL A 18 -9.10 -1.93 -3.88
CA VAL A 18 -8.24 -3.04 -4.31
C VAL A 18 -6.91 -3.07 -3.54
N GLY A 19 -6.24 -1.94 -3.38
CA GLY A 19 -4.89 -1.90 -2.82
C GLY A 19 -4.54 -0.62 -2.05
N GLY A 20 -3.24 -0.32 -1.99
CA GLY A 20 -2.70 0.81 -1.22
C GLY A 20 -3.00 2.19 -1.82
N ILE A 21 -3.26 2.27 -3.12
CA ILE A 21 -3.59 3.54 -3.78
C ILE A 21 -4.95 4.05 -3.29
N TYR A 22 -5.90 3.14 -3.06
CA TYR A 22 -7.16 3.51 -2.39
C TYR A 22 -6.90 4.27 -1.08
N THR A 23 -5.98 3.78 -0.27
CA THR A 23 -5.63 4.44 1.00
C THR A 23 -5.02 5.82 0.77
N VAL A 24 -4.09 5.96 -0.20
CA VAL A 24 -3.50 7.26 -0.56
C VAL A 24 -4.58 8.27 -0.92
N LEU A 25 -5.45 7.92 -1.87
CA LEU A 25 -6.44 8.84 -2.42
C LEU A 25 -7.56 9.14 -1.42
N SER A 26 -8.14 8.11 -0.79
CA SER A 26 -9.27 8.25 0.13
C SER A 26 -8.92 9.03 1.40
N THR A 27 -7.71 8.83 1.93
CA THR A 27 -7.28 9.56 3.14
C THR A 27 -6.83 10.99 2.83
N ARG A 28 -6.31 11.26 1.62
CA ARG A 28 -5.95 12.62 1.18
C ARG A 28 -7.15 13.45 0.73
N ALA A 29 -8.22 12.80 0.31
CA ALA A 29 -9.39 13.45 -0.27
C ALA A 29 -9.92 14.60 0.57
N LYS A 30 -10.05 14.42 1.89
CA LYS A 30 -10.50 15.47 2.81
C LYS A 30 -9.60 16.70 2.78
N THR A 31 -8.29 16.51 2.80
CA THR A 31 -7.31 17.63 2.78
C THR A 31 -7.44 18.47 1.49
N LEU A 32 -7.65 17.81 0.33
CA LEU A 32 -7.90 18.51 -0.93
C LEU A 32 -9.29 19.16 -0.95
N GLN A 33 -10.33 18.47 -0.50
CA GLN A 33 -11.69 19.01 -0.41
C GLN A 33 -11.75 20.26 0.46
N ASP A 34 -11.03 20.28 1.57
CA ASP A 34 -10.97 21.44 2.46
C ASP A 34 -10.32 22.66 1.77
N LYS A 35 -9.35 22.43 0.85
CA LYS A 35 -8.63 23.47 0.12
C LYS A 35 -9.40 24.06 -1.06
N ILE A 36 -9.95 23.20 -1.92
CA ILE A 36 -10.55 23.62 -3.21
C ILE A 36 -12.01 23.23 -3.37
N LYS A 37 -12.61 22.66 -2.33
CA LYS A 37 -14.02 22.25 -2.32
C LYS A 37 -14.33 21.30 -3.49
N ASP A 38 -15.47 21.49 -4.10
CA ASP A 38 -15.97 20.68 -5.22
C ASP A 38 -15.23 20.91 -6.56
N HIS A 39 -14.06 21.53 -6.51
CA HIS A 39 -13.16 21.63 -7.66
C HIS A 39 -12.12 20.49 -7.72
N ILE A 40 -12.11 19.58 -6.74
CA ILE A 40 -11.46 18.28 -6.86
C ILE A 40 -12.48 17.23 -7.29
N ILE A 41 -12.22 16.57 -8.40
CA ILE A 41 -13.09 15.55 -8.98
C ILE A 41 -12.27 14.27 -9.18
N PHE A 42 -12.66 13.20 -8.51
CA PHE A 42 -12.05 11.89 -8.66
C PHE A 42 -12.76 11.08 -9.74
N LEU A 43 -12.00 10.35 -10.57
CA LEU A 43 -12.55 9.50 -11.62
C LEU A 43 -12.08 8.05 -11.41
N GLY A 44 -13.05 7.14 -11.40
CA GLY A 44 -12.82 5.71 -11.25
C GLY A 44 -13.65 4.88 -12.22
N PRO A 45 -13.34 3.57 -12.36
CA PRO A 45 -14.09 2.68 -13.24
C PRO A 45 -15.46 2.36 -12.66
N ASP A 46 -16.48 2.29 -13.51
CA ASP A 46 -17.78 1.74 -13.12
C ASP A 46 -17.75 0.21 -13.18
N CYS A 47 -17.19 -0.39 -12.14
CA CYS A 47 -17.15 -1.84 -11.94
C CYS A 47 -18.43 -2.39 -11.29
N TRP A 48 -19.41 -1.52 -10.96
CA TRP A 48 -20.59 -1.81 -10.15
C TRP A 48 -21.87 -1.75 -11.02
N GLN A 49 -21.94 -2.58 -12.05
CA GLN A 49 -23.06 -2.56 -13.00
C GLN A 49 -24.31 -3.26 -12.45
N GLU A 50 -24.14 -4.36 -11.71
CA GLU A 50 -25.26 -5.17 -11.21
C GLU A 50 -25.73 -4.75 -9.81
N THR A 51 -24.83 -4.15 -9.00
CA THR A 51 -25.13 -3.72 -7.62
C THR A 51 -24.58 -2.32 -7.36
N PRO A 52 -25.21 -1.52 -6.50
CA PRO A 52 -24.65 -0.22 -6.11
C PRO A 52 -23.26 -0.38 -5.47
N SER A 53 -22.33 0.50 -5.82
CA SER A 53 -21.02 0.54 -5.15
C SER A 53 -21.20 0.88 -3.66
N PRO A 54 -20.55 0.14 -2.75
CA PRO A 54 -20.57 0.46 -1.32
C PRO A 54 -19.76 1.72 -0.98
N TYR A 55 -19.00 2.25 -1.94
CA TYR A 55 -18.10 3.39 -1.75
C TYR A 55 -18.57 4.66 -2.47
N PHE A 56 -19.73 4.64 -3.12
CA PHE A 56 -20.20 5.73 -3.98
C PHE A 56 -21.66 6.04 -3.72
N LYS A 57 -21.96 7.32 -3.56
CA LYS A 57 -23.32 7.85 -3.41
C LYS A 57 -23.68 8.66 -4.66
N GLU A 58 -24.45 8.10 -5.57
CA GLU A 58 -24.87 8.78 -6.81
C GLU A 58 -25.72 10.02 -6.50
N ASP A 59 -25.43 11.13 -7.18
CA ASP A 59 -26.21 12.37 -7.14
C ASP A 59 -26.53 12.88 -8.55
N LYS A 60 -27.70 12.54 -9.05
CA LYS A 60 -28.18 12.95 -10.38
C LYS A 60 -28.42 14.46 -10.54
N LYS A 61 -28.40 15.22 -9.44
CA LYS A 61 -28.55 16.67 -9.50
C LYS A 61 -27.22 17.39 -9.68
N LEU A 62 -26.14 16.76 -9.26
CA LEU A 62 -24.80 17.30 -9.37
C LEU A 62 -24.39 17.34 -10.84
N PHE A 63 -24.12 18.52 -11.39
CA PHE A 63 -23.82 18.74 -12.80
C PHE A 63 -24.90 18.21 -13.77
N ALA A 64 -26.19 18.26 -13.39
CA ALA A 64 -27.28 17.63 -14.14
C ALA A 64 -27.34 18.04 -15.63
N ALA A 65 -27.09 19.31 -15.94
CA ALA A 65 -27.07 19.79 -17.33
C ALA A 65 -25.92 19.18 -18.14
N TRP A 66 -24.73 19.07 -17.54
CA TRP A 66 -23.60 18.42 -18.18
C TRP A 66 -23.81 16.90 -18.31
N GLN A 67 -24.43 16.25 -17.33
CA GLN A 67 -24.74 14.81 -17.45
C GLN A 67 -25.60 14.52 -18.67
N GLN A 68 -26.58 15.41 -18.98
CA GLN A 68 -27.40 15.30 -20.20
C GLN A 68 -26.56 15.48 -21.47
N GLN A 69 -25.65 16.46 -21.46
CA GLN A 69 -24.74 16.70 -22.58
C GLN A 69 -23.82 15.48 -22.79
N ALA A 70 -23.17 14.99 -21.72
CA ALA A 70 -22.29 13.82 -21.77
C ALA A 70 -23.01 12.59 -22.34
N ALA A 71 -24.26 12.34 -21.90
CA ALA A 71 -25.07 11.26 -22.43
C ALA A 71 -25.38 11.44 -23.94
N SER A 72 -25.61 12.68 -24.40
CA SER A 72 -25.80 12.98 -25.82
C SER A 72 -24.53 12.77 -26.67
N GLU A 73 -23.37 12.87 -26.06
CA GLU A 73 -22.04 12.57 -26.64
C GLU A 73 -21.71 11.08 -26.61
N GLY A 74 -22.58 10.23 -26.04
CA GLY A 74 -22.35 8.79 -25.90
C GLY A 74 -21.48 8.41 -24.71
N LEU A 75 -21.21 9.32 -23.78
CA LEU A 75 -20.45 9.05 -22.57
C LEU A 75 -21.34 8.47 -21.49
N ALA A 76 -20.98 7.32 -20.95
CA ALA A 76 -21.66 6.67 -19.85
C ALA A 76 -20.91 6.95 -18.53
N VAL A 77 -21.45 7.85 -17.72
CA VAL A 77 -20.83 8.29 -16.46
C VAL A 77 -21.87 8.47 -15.37
N LYS A 78 -21.58 7.96 -14.18
CA LYS A 78 -22.34 8.21 -12.96
C LYS A 78 -21.63 9.29 -12.15
N VAL A 79 -22.35 10.31 -11.71
CA VAL A 79 -21.81 11.42 -10.91
C VAL A 79 -22.35 11.35 -9.50
N GLY A 80 -21.50 11.61 -8.51
CA GLY A 80 -21.90 11.56 -7.11
C GLY A 80 -20.78 11.93 -6.15
N ARG A 81 -20.82 11.32 -4.98
CA ARG A 81 -19.84 11.52 -3.92
C ARG A 81 -19.15 10.20 -3.56
N TRP A 82 -17.84 10.26 -3.36
CA TRP A 82 -17.09 9.16 -2.79
C TRP A 82 -17.37 9.08 -1.28
N ASP A 83 -17.78 7.91 -0.78
CA ASP A 83 -18.12 7.70 0.64
C ASP A 83 -16.84 7.53 1.49
N VAL A 84 -16.09 8.61 1.59
CA VAL A 84 -14.85 8.72 2.39
C VAL A 84 -14.81 10.08 3.08
N PRO A 85 -13.94 10.31 4.07
CA PRO A 85 -13.84 11.61 4.73
C PRO A 85 -13.67 12.77 3.74
N GLY A 86 -14.50 13.80 3.88
CA GLY A 86 -14.55 14.95 2.96
C GLY A 86 -15.57 14.81 1.84
N GLU A 87 -16.11 13.62 1.60
CA GLU A 87 -17.14 13.31 0.57
C GLU A 87 -16.88 14.05 -0.77
N PRO A 88 -15.66 13.91 -1.37
CA PRO A 88 -15.33 14.61 -2.61
C PRO A 88 -16.21 14.12 -3.76
N ILE A 89 -16.34 14.97 -4.79
CA ILE A 89 -17.01 14.56 -6.02
C ILE A 89 -16.26 13.39 -6.64
N ALA A 90 -17.00 12.37 -7.06
CA ALA A 90 -16.50 11.26 -7.84
C ALA A 90 -17.37 11.02 -9.07
N MET A 91 -16.73 10.56 -10.14
CA MET A 91 -17.36 10.12 -11.37
C MET A 91 -16.96 8.67 -11.63
N LEU A 92 -17.95 7.79 -11.80
CA LEU A 92 -17.71 6.41 -12.23
C LEU A 92 -17.93 6.33 -13.73
N VAL A 93 -16.89 5.92 -14.45
CA VAL A 93 -16.85 5.92 -15.91
C VAL A 93 -17.06 4.50 -16.43
N ASP A 94 -18.10 4.29 -17.22
CA ASP A 94 -18.29 3.06 -18.00
C ASP A 94 -17.43 3.13 -19.26
N PHE A 95 -16.70 2.07 -19.51
CA PHE A 95 -15.74 1.98 -20.61
C PHE A 95 -16.00 0.80 -21.54
N GLN A 96 -17.07 0.06 -21.33
CA GLN A 96 -17.34 -1.18 -22.08
C GLN A 96 -17.53 -0.96 -23.59
N SER A 97 -18.16 0.14 -23.99
CA SER A 97 -18.41 0.46 -25.41
C SER A 97 -17.12 0.67 -26.21
N TYR A 98 -16.02 1.05 -25.55
CA TYR A 98 -14.75 1.35 -26.22
C TYR A 98 -13.98 0.11 -26.66
N PHE A 99 -14.32 -1.07 -26.16
CA PHE A 99 -13.72 -2.32 -26.64
C PHE A 99 -13.96 -2.55 -28.15
N ALA A 100 -15.06 -2.04 -28.69
CA ALA A 100 -15.35 -2.12 -30.12
C ALA A 100 -14.36 -1.29 -30.98
N HIS A 101 -13.68 -0.31 -30.39
CA HIS A 101 -12.73 0.61 -31.04
C HIS A 101 -11.30 0.44 -30.52
N LYS A 102 -11.03 -0.65 -29.81
CA LYS A 102 -9.76 -0.87 -29.11
C LYS A 102 -8.55 -0.73 -30.04
N ASP A 103 -8.60 -1.37 -31.21
CA ASP A 103 -7.48 -1.38 -32.16
C ASP A 103 -7.20 0.02 -32.73
N GLU A 104 -8.25 0.81 -32.97
CA GLU A 104 -8.14 2.21 -33.43
C GLU A 104 -7.50 3.09 -32.33
N ILE A 105 -7.92 2.90 -31.07
CA ILE A 105 -7.37 3.60 -29.90
C ILE A 105 -5.88 3.25 -29.73
N TYR A 106 -5.52 1.98 -29.86
CA TYR A 106 -4.12 1.56 -29.76
C TYR A 106 -3.26 2.11 -30.89
N ALA A 107 -3.79 2.15 -32.11
CA ALA A 107 -3.10 2.74 -33.25
C ALA A 107 -2.85 4.25 -33.04
N GLU A 108 -3.84 4.98 -32.51
CA GLU A 108 -3.70 6.41 -32.18
C GLU A 108 -2.57 6.63 -31.17
N LEU A 109 -2.53 5.84 -30.08
CA LEU A 109 -1.49 5.98 -29.05
C LEU A 109 -0.10 5.55 -29.54
N TRP A 110 -0.03 4.59 -30.46
CA TRP A 110 1.21 4.24 -31.13
C TRP A 110 1.71 5.38 -32.03
N GLU A 111 0.82 5.96 -32.82
CA GLU A 111 1.18 7.03 -33.76
C GLU A 111 1.73 8.28 -33.04
N TYR A 112 1.09 8.70 -31.95
CA TYR A 112 1.49 9.91 -31.24
C TYR A 112 2.57 9.71 -30.17
N TYR A 113 2.59 8.56 -29.52
CA TYR A 113 3.40 8.35 -28.33
C TYR A 113 4.23 7.07 -28.35
N HIS A 114 4.14 6.25 -29.40
CA HIS A 114 4.83 4.97 -29.52
C HIS A 114 4.52 3.99 -28.35
N VAL A 115 3.29 4.02 -27.86
CA VAL A 115 2.84 3.06 -26.85
C VAL A 115 2.60 1.70 -27.50
N ASP A 116 3.40 0.71 -27.13
CA ASP A 116 3.22 -0.66 -27.60
C ASP A 116 2.07 -1.33 -26.86
N SER A 117 0.98 -1.63 -27.59
CA SER A 117 -0.17 -2.39 -27.08
C SER A 117 -0.32 -3.76 -27.73
N LEU A 118 0.64 -4.19 -28.57
CA LEU A 118 0.57 -5.47 -29.28
C LEU A 118 0.81 -6.68 -28.34
N HIS A 119 1.50 -6.45 -27.23
CA HIS A 119 1.80 -7.47 -26.22
C HIS A 119 0.85 -7.36 -25.01
N ALA A 120 -0.35 -6.82 -25.23
CA ALA A 120 -1.35 -6.66 -24.18
C ALA A 120 -1.86 -8.01 -23.68
N TYR A 121 -1.98 -8.14 -22.34
CA TYR A 121 -2.58 -9.29 -21.69
C TYR A 121 -3.14 -8.92 -20.31
N GLY A 122 -3.98 -9.81 -19.76
CA GLY A 122 -4.57 -9.64 -18.44
C GLY A 122 -5.46 -8.39 -18.37
N ASP A 123 -5.19 -7.53 -17.41
CA ASP A 123 -5.95 -6.31 -17.11
C ASP A 123 -5.56 -5.08 -17.95
N TYR A 124 -4.70 -5.25 -18.98
CA TYR A 124 -4.24 -4.13 -19.81
C TYR A 124 -5.37 -3.50 -20.61
N ASP A 125 -6.16 -4.32 -21.32
CA ASP A 125 -7.24 -3.84 -22.19
C ASP A 125 -8.31 -3.07 -21.39
N GLU A 126 -8.71 -3.59 -20.24
CA GLU A 126 -9.68 -2.92 -19.36
C GLU A 126 -9.16 -1.58 -18.86
N SER A 127 -7.91 -1.56 -18.39
CA SER A 127 -7.25 -0.34 -17.92
C SER A 127 -7.13 0.71 -19.02
N ALA A 128 -6.74 0.29 -20.23
CA ALA A 128 -6.60 1.17 -21.39
C ALA A 128 -7.94 1.79 -21.80
N MET A 129 -9.00 0.98 -21.90
CA MET A 129 -10.35 1.45 -22.28
C MET A 129 -10.94 2.37 -21.20
N PHE A 130 -10.77 2.04 -19.93
CA PHE A 130 -11.14 2.91 -18.82
C PHE A 130 -10.44 4.28 -18.90
N ALA A 131 -9.13 4.27 -19.07
CA ALA A 131 -8.35 5.50 -19.13
C ALA A 131 -8.72 6.35 -20.35
N TYR A 132 -8.95 5.73 -21.51
CA TYR A 132 -9.43 6.45 -22.70
C TYR A 132 -10.81 7.09 -22.48
N ALA A 133 -11.77 6.32 -21.96
CA ALA A 133 -13.10 6.83 -21.62
C ALA A 133 -13.03 7.98 -20.60
N THR A 134 -12.16 7.86 -19.60
CA THR A 134 -11.91 8.91 -18.60
C THR A 134 -11.41 10.21 -19.25
N ALA A 135 -10.50 10.13 -20.22
CA ALA A 135 -10.04 11.31 -20.95
C ALA A 135 -11.18 12.02 -21.68
N LEU A 136 -12.07 11.27 -22.31
CA LEU A 136 -13.22 11.84 -23.03
C LEU A 136 -14.24 12.48 -22.05
N VAL A 137 -14.45 11.90 -20.89
CA VAL A 137 -15.30 12.49 -19.83
C VAL A 137 -14.72 13.81 -19.35
N VAL A 138 -13.41 13.87 -19.09
CA VAL A 138 -12.72 15.12 -18.68
C VAL A 138 -12.77 16.16 -19.81
N GLU A 139 -12.57 15.75 -21.06
CA GLU A 139 -12.66 16.64 -22.23
C GLU A 139 -14.06 17.25 -22.35
N SER A 140 -15.12 16.44 -22.23
CA SER A 140 -16.51 16.91 -22.27
C SER A 140 -16.80 17.89 -21.14
N PHE A 141 -16.41 17.57 -19.90
CA PHE A 141 -16.58 18.45 -18.76
C PHE A 141 -15.84 19.78 -18.93
N TYR A 142 -14.58 19.72 -19.38
CA TYR A 142 -13.76 20.90 -19.62
C TYR A 142 -14.42 21.82 -20.65
N LYS A 143 -14.85 21.30 -21.79
CA LYS A 143 -15.50 22.08 -22.85
C LYS A 143 -16.84 22.69 -22.40
N TYR A 144 -17.52 22.08 -21.44
CA TYR A 144 -18.80 22.55 -20.96
C TYR A 144 -18.69 23.64 -19.88
N TYR A 145 -17.78 23.50 -18.92
CA TYR A 145 -17.69 24.37 -17.75
C TYR A 145 -16.44 25.24 -17.69
N LEU A 146 -15.37 24.88 -18.37
CA LEU A 146 -14.05 25.47 -18.18
C LEU A 146 -13.54 26.11 -19.46
N SER A 147 -12.43 26.83 -19.36
CA SER A 147 -11.78 27.52 -20.48
C SER A 147 -10.26 27.58 -20.27
N GLU A 148 -9.53 28.12 -21.24
CA GLU A 148 -8.09 28.34 -21.15
C GLU A 148 -7.66 29.31 -20.02
N LYS A 149 -8.60 30.04 -19.42
CA LYS A 149 -8.34 30.92 -18.27
C LYS A 149 -8.23 30.15 -16.96
N ASP A 150 -8.81 28.94 -16.91
CA ASP A 150 -8.84 28.11 -15.75
C ASP A 150 -7.56 27.26 -15.67
N LYS A 151 -6.89 27.27 -14.52
CA LYS A 151 -5.73 26.41 -14.27
C LYS A 151 -6.22 25.02 -13.88
N VAL A 152 -6.14 24.10 -14.82
CA VAL A 152 -6.62 22.75 -14.66
C VAL A 152 -5.45 21.77 -14.59
N VAL A 153 -5.48 20.87 -13.62
CA VAL A 153 -4.54 19.75 -13.49
C VAL A 153 -5.29 18.44 -13.65
N PHE A 154 -4.76 17.57 -14.49
CA PHE A 154 -5.14 16.15 -14.57
C PHE A 154 -4.05 15.31 -13.94
N HIS A 155 -4.39 14.54 -12.90
CA HIS A 155 -3.47 13.69 -12.17
C HIS A 155 -3.80 12.21 -12.38
N ALA A 156 -2.95 11.52 -13.10
CA ALA A 156 -3.04 10.08 -13.36
C ALA A 156 -2.22 9.28 -12.33
N ASN A 157 -2.83 8.25 -11.74
CA ASN A 157 -2.18 7.37 -10.78
C ASN A 157 -2.02 5.97 -11.39
N GLU A 158 -0.78 5.48 -11.47
CA GLU A 158 -0.37 4.19 -12.03
C GLU A 158 -0.51 4.09 -13.56
N TRP A 159 0.22 3.12 -14.14
CA TRP A 159 0.19 2.81 -15.57
C TRP A 159 -1.24 2.62 -16.12
N GLN A 160 -2.14 2.11 -15.29
CA GLN A 160 -3.54 1.87 -15.63
C GLN A 160 -4.29 3.12 -16.08
N THR A 161 -3.81 4.30 -15.72
CA THR A 161 -4.44 5.59 -16.09
C THR A 161 -3.58 6.43 -17.04
N GLY A 162 -2.46 5.89 -17.47
CA GLY A 162 -1.52 6.58 -18.36
C GLY A 162 -2.11 7.02 -19.69
N PHE A 163 -2.95 6.17 -20.31
CA PHE A 163 -3.66 6.52 -21.55
C PHE A 163 -4.44 7.83 -21.40
N ALA A 164 -5.11 8.05 -20.26
CA ALA A 164 -5.89 9.27 -20.05
C ALA A 164 -5.01 10.52 -20.08
N ALA A 165 -3.85 10.46 -19.46
CA ALA A 165 -2.91 11.58 -19.45
C ALA A 165 -2.39 11.91 -20.85
N LEU A 166 -2.04 10.88 -21.64
CA LEU A 166 -1.54 11.06 -23.01
C LEU A 166 -2.63 11.57 -23.95
N VAL A 167 -3.83 11.01 -23.91
CA VAL A 167 -4.97 11.46 -24.73
C VAL A 167 -5.33 12.91 -24.41
N LEU A 168 -5.41 13.27 -23.14
CA LEU A 168 -5.70 14.66 -22.75
C LEU A 168 -4.59 15.63 -23.17
N GLN A 169 -3.33 15.24 -23.07
CA GLN A 169 -2.23 16.08 -23.51
C GLN A 169 -2.30 16.36 -25.03
N HIS A 170 -2.75 15.38 -25.81
CA HIS A 170 -2.94 15.57 -27.26
C HIS A 170 -4.15 16.43 -27.58
N ARG A 171 -5.29 16.17 -26.92
CA ARG A 171 -6.59 16.80 -27.26
C ARG A 171 -6.82 18.15 -26.57
N LEU A 172 -6.26 18.33 -25.37
CA LEU A 172 -6.38 19.53 -24.54
C LEU A 172 -5.03 19.92 -23.94
N PRO A 173 -4.06 20.37 -24.75
CA PRO A 173 -2.70 20.63 -24.33
C PRO A 173 -2.58 21.72 -23.25
N GLN A 174 -3.61 22.53 -23.03
CA GLN A 174 -3.69 23.54 -21.99
C GLN A 174 -3.91 22.94 -20.58
N ILE A 175 -4.40 21.71 -20.46
CA ILE A 175 -4.50 21.01 -19.17
C ILE A 175 -3.10 20.55 -18.77
N ALA A 176 -2.70 20.88 -17.54
CA ALA A 176 -1.45 20.40 -16.97
C ALA A 176 -1.58 18.95 -16.52
N SER A 177 -0.61 18.12 -16.85
CA SER A 177 -0.65 16.68 -16.59
C SER A 177 0.37 16.27 -15.53
N ILE A 178 -0.07 15.44 -14.56
CA ILE A 178 0.78 14.77 -13.57
C ILE A 178 0.59 13.28 -13.70
N PHE A 179 1.68 12.53 -13.61
CA PHE A 179 1.66 11.10 -13.52
C PHE A 179 2.43 10.63 -12.29
N THR A 180 1.77 9.85 -11.43
CA THR A 180 2.41 9.20 -10.29
C THR A 180 2.45 7.71 -10.49
N THR A 181 3.66 7.13 -10.62
CA THR A 181 3.84 5.70 -10.48
C THR A 181 4.12 5.37 -9.00
N HIS A 182 3.29 4.50 -8.41
CA HIS A 182 3.42 4.11 -7.00
C HIS A 182 4.39 2.94 -6.82
N ALA A 183 4.66 2.22 -7.89
CA ALA A 183 5.72 1.22 -8.04
C ALA A 183 5.98 1.04 -9.52
N THR A 184 7.23 0.96 -9.94
CA THR A 184 7.49 0.63 -11.34
C THR A 184 7.00 -0.78 -11.64
N GLY A 185 6.21 -0.94 -12.71
CA GLY A 185 5.68 -2.25 -13.11
C GLY A 185 6.80 -3.25 -13.33
N ILE A 186 7.85 -2.85 -14.02
CA ILE A 186 8.99 -3.72 -14.30
C ILE A 186 9.88 -4.00 -13.08
N GLY A 187 10.10 -3.02 -12.20
CA GLY A 187 10.86 -3.22 -10.95
C GLY A 187 10.16 -4.23 -10.04
N ARG A 188 8.83 -4.10 -9.88
CA ARG A 188 8.01 -5.08 -9.16
C ARG A 188 8.10 -6.47 -9.78
N SER A 189 8.10 -6.57 -11.12
CA SER A 189 8.19 -7.84 -11.82
C SER A 189 9.56 -8.50 -11.66
N ILE A 190 10.66 -7.73 -11.73
CA ILE A 190 12.01 -8.23 -11.46
C ILE A 190 12.10 -8.82 -10.05
N ALA A 191 11.67 -8.05 -9.04
CA ALA A 191 11.67 -8.49 -7.64
C ALA A 191 10.76 -9.71 -7.42
N GLY A 192 9.56 -9.71 -8.02
CA GLY A 192 8.59 -10.80 -7.91
C GLY A 192 9.04 -12.10 -8.56
N ASN A 193 9.90 -12.03 -9.57
CA ASN A 193 10.54 -13.19 -10.22
C ASN A 193 11.86 -13.61 -9.56
N ASN A 194 12.12 -13.17 -8.35
CA ASN A 194 13.32 -13.50 -7.56
C ASN A 194 14.66 -13.12 -8.23
N LYS A 195 14.62 -12.16 -9.16
CA LYS A 195 15.84 -11.59 -9.74
C LYS A 195 16.36 -10.50 -8.79
N PRO A 196 17.70 -10.36 -8.61
CA PRO A 196 18.28 -9.28 -7.82
C PRO A 196 17.96 -7.94 -8.52
N LEU A 197 17.30 -7.04 -7.80
CA LEU A 197 16.85 -5.77 -8.37
C LEU A 197 17.87 -4.67 -8.11
N TYR A 198 18.23 -4.46 -6.86
CA TYR A 198 18.90 -3.22 -6.44
C TYR A 198 20.40 -3.22 -6.74
N GLU A 199 21.08 -4.36 -6.58
CA GLU A 199 22.52 -4.48 -6.87
C GLU A 199 22.85 -4.26 -8.35
N TYR A 200 21.93 -4.65 -9.24
CA TYR A 200 22.11 -4.56 -10.68
C TYR A 200 21.19 -3.54 -11.36
N LEU A 201 20.51 -2.69 -10.58
CA LEU A 201 19.53 -1.73 -11.11
C LEU A 201 20.16 -0.83 -12.19
N TRP A 202 21.40 -0.38 -11.98
CA TRP A 202 22.17 0.43 -12.91
C TRP A 202 22.54 -0.28 -14.23
N ALA A 203 22.50 -1.61 -14.27
CA ALA A 203 22.86 -2.43 -15.42
C ALA A 203 21.65 -2.97 -16.19
N TYR A 204 20.45 -2.91 -15.60
CA TYR A 204 19.24 -3.35 -16.28
C TYR A 204 18.83 -2.38 -17.37
N ASN A 205 18.43 -2.91 -18.52
CA ASN A 205 17.66 -2.18 -19.51
C ASN A 205 16.18 -2.50 -19.31
N GLY A 206 15.36 -1.48 -19.04
CA GLY A 206 13.93 -1.66 -18.72
C GLY A 206 13.14 -2.32 -19.84
N ASP A 207 13.38 -1.94 -21.10
CA ASP A 207 12.68 -2.50 -22.25
C ASP A 207 13.04 -3.98 -22.47
N GLN A 208 14.34 -4.34 -22.31
CA GLN A 208 14.78 -5.73 -22.36
C GLN A 208 14.15 -6.56 -21.24
N MET A 209 14.17 -6.05 -20.02
CA MET A 209 13.55 -6.74 -18.88
C MET A 209 12.05 -6.90 -19.05
N ALA A 210 11.37 -5.91 -19.64
CA ALA A 210 9.95 -6.00 -19.96
C ALA A 210 9.68 -7.15 -20.94
N SER A 211 10.50 -7.30 -21.97
CA SER A 211 10.39 -8.41 -22.93
C SER A 211 10.65 -9.77 -22.27
N GLU A 212 11.70 -9.88 -21.43
CA GLU A 212 12.01 -11.13 -20.72
C GLU A 212 10.91 -11.57 -19.74
N LEU A 213 10.16 -10.62 -19.18
CA LEU A 213 9.15 -10.86 -18.14
C LEU A 213 7.70 -10.72 -18.65
N ASN A 214 7.50 -10.60 -19.96
CA ASN A 214 6.20 -10.40 -20.64
C ASN A 214 5.45 -9.18 -20.07
N MET A 215 6.13 -8.05 -19.97
CA MET A 215 5.59 -6.80 -19.45
C MET A 215 5.60 -5.66 -20.48
N GLU A 216 5.85 -5.96 -21.77
CA GLU A 216 6.15 -4.97 -22.80
C GLU A 216 5.10 -3.86 -22.87
N SER A 217 3.83 -4.20 -23.00
CA SER A 217 2.76 -3.19 -23.14
C SER A 217 2.56 -2.39 -21.85
N LYS A 218 2.58 -3.03 -20.68
CA LYS A 218 2.45 -2.34 -19.39
C LYS A 218 3.64 -1.42 -19.13
N HIS A 219 4.84 -1.88 -19.46
CA HIS A 219 6.06 -1.08 -19.36
C HIS A 219 6.04 0.08 -20.35
N SER A 220 5.62 -0.16 -21.58
CA SER A 220 5.55 0.87 -22.62
C SER A 220 4.64 2.02 -22.22
N ILE A 221 3.41 1.74 -21.76
CA ILE A 221 2.49 2.81 -21.35
C ILE A 221 3.03 3.57 -20.12
N GLU A 222 3.61 2.88 -19.12
CA GLU A 222 4.20 3.52 -17.96
C GLU A 222 5.36 4.45 -18.36
N LYS A 223 6.30 3.95 -19.18
CA LYS A 223 7.45 4.69 -19.67
C LYS A 223 7.05 5.89 -20.51
N GLN A 224 6.18 5.71 -21.50
CA GLN A 224 5.75 6.81 -22.37
C GLN A 224 4.98 7.88 -21.58
N THR A 225 4.10 7.48 -20.67
CA THR A 225 3.40 8.44 -19.81
C THR A 225 4.40 9.27 -18.99
N ALA A 226 5.38 8.61 -18.35
CA ALA A 226 6.43 9.29 -17.59
C ALA A 226 7.22 10.32 -18.42
N HIS A 227 7.47 10.02 -19.71
CA HIS A 227 8.23 10.89 -20.60
C HIS A 227 7.46 12.10 -21.10
N TYR A 228 6.14 11.97 -21.28
CA TYR A 228 5.33 13.01 -21.94
C TYR A 228 4.58 13.94 -20.98
N VAL A 229 4.27 13.52 -19.75
CA VAL A 229 3.55 14.38 -18.79
C VAL A 229 4.37 15.60 -18.35
N ASP A 230 3.68 16.63 -17.88
CA ASP A 230 4.33 17.85 -17.39
C ASP A 230 5.07 17.64 -16.06
N CYS A 231 4.55 16.76 -15.20
CA CYS A 231 5.21 16.44 -13.94
C CYS A 231 5.14 14.93 -13.69
N PHE A 232 6.29 14.28 -13.74
CA PHE A 232 6.43 12.86 -13.41
C PHE A 232 6.86 12.70 -11.95
N THR A 233 6.14 11.88 -11.19
CA THR A 233 6.32 11.72 -9.75
C THR A 233 6.27 10.26 -9.31
N THR A 234 6.82 9.99 -8.15
CA THR A 234 6.72 8.70 -7.45
C THR A 234 6.67 8.91 -5.95
N VAL A 235 6.54 7.83 -5.17
CA VAL A 235 6.22 7.89 -3.74
C VAL A 235 7.43 7.86 -2.80
N SER A 236 8.62 7.52 -3.29
CA SER A 236 9.83 7.42 -2.47
C SER A 236 11.12 7.52 -3.29
N ASP A 237 12.24 7.79 -2.62
CA ASP A 237 13.54 7.89 -3.26
C ASP A 237 14.01 6.56 -3.85
N ILE A 238 13.67 5.42 -3.23
CA ILE A 238 14.00 4.10 -3.77
C ILE A 238 13.28 3.87 -5.10
N THR A 239 11.99 4.20 -5.18
CA THR A 239 11.23 4.08 -6.43
C THR A 239 11.67 5.13 -7.45
N ALA A 240 12.09 6.32 -7.01
CA ALA A 240 12.67 7.34 -7.91
C ALA A 240 13.93 6.82 -8.62
N THR A 241 14.75 6.05 -7.91
CA THR A 241 15.92 5.38 -8.51
C THR A 241 15.49 4.34 -9.54
N GLU A 242 14.46 3.54 -9.25
CA GLU A 242 13.90 2.59 -10.22
C GLU A 242 13.37 3.32 -11.47
N CYS A 243 12.63 4.43 -11.31
CA CYS A 243 12.13 5.22 -12.43
C CYS A 243 13.26 5.70 -13.34
N LYS A 244 14.33 6.22 -12.75
CA LYS A 244 15.48 6.71 -13.50
C LYS A 244 16.13 5.61 -14.34
N GLU A 245 16.38 4.45 -13.74
CA GLU A 245 17.15 3.37 -14.39
C GLU A 245 16.27 2.48 -15.29
N LEU A 246 15.00 2.22 -14.93
CA LEU A 246 14.14 1.29 -15.67
C LEU A 246 13.19 1.97 -16.65
N LEU A 247 12.77 3.21 -16.39
CA LEU A 247 11.94 4.01 -17.30
C LEU A 247 12.74 5.04 -18.10
N ASP A 248 14.07 5.09 -17.93
CA ASP A 248 14.95 6.11 -18.52
C ASP A 248 14.49 7.55 -18.24
N LYS A 249 13.83 7.77 -17.11
CA LYS A 249 13.24 9.06 -16.75
C LYS A 249 13.37 9.34 -15.26
N PRO A 250 14.20 10.31 -14.85
CA PRO A 250 14.18 10.78 -13.48
C PRO A 250 12.85 11.47 -13.16
N VAL A 251 12.37 11.28 -11.93
CA VAL A 251 11.14 11.96 -11.47
C VAL A 251 11.40 13.46 -11.26
N ASP A 252 10.37 14.28 -11.47
CA ASP A 252 10.43 15.71 -11.15
C ASP A 252 10.31 15.94 -9.64
N LEU A 253 9.58 15.07 -8.94
CA LEU A 253 9.37 15.18 -7.49
C LEU A 253 8.97 13.83 -6.87
N VAL A 254 9.35 13.63 -5.62
CA VAL A 254 8.87 12.54 -4.78
C VAL A 254 7.68 13.01 -3.96
N LEU A 255 6.57 12.26 -4.01
CA LEU A 255 5.32 12.49 -3.27
C LEU A 255 5.16 11.42 -2.19
N PRO A 256 5.69 11.60 -0.98
CA PRO A 256 5.56 10.60 0.07
C PRO A 256 4.09 10.39 0.45
N ASN A 257 3.72 9.15 0.77
CA ASN A 257 2.36 8.80 1.12
C ASN A 257 2.05 9.17 2.57
N GLY A 258 1.19 10.15 2.74
CA GLY A 258 0.67 10.53 4.04
C GLY A 258 -0.47 9.62 4.51
N PHE A 259 -0.99 9.92 5.68
CA PHE A 259 -2.15 9.27 6.24
C PHE A 259 -2.93 10.21 7.17
N GLU A 260 -4.09 9.76 7.64
CA GLU A 260 -4.84 10.43 8.71
C GLU A 260 -4.78 9.58 9.98
N ASN A 261 -4.82 10.21 11.14
CA ASN A 261 -4.76 9.51 12.42
C ASN A 261 -6.05 9.56 13.23
N ASP A 262 -7.14 9.99 12.64
CA ASP A 262 -8.45 10.13 13.31
C ASP A 262 -9.01 8.80 13.80
N PHE A 263 -8.63 7.70 13.14
CA PHE A 263 -9.02 6.34 13.51
C PHE A 263 -8.19 5.76 14.68
N VAL A 264 -7.11 6.42 15.08
CA VAL A 264 -6.30 5.97 16.22
C VAL A 264 -7.00 6.34 17.53
N PRO A 265 -7.34 5.36 18.39
CA PRO A 265 -8.01 5.63 19.65
C PRO A 265 -7.13 6.46 20.59
N LYS A 266 -7.75 7.30 21.41
CA LYS A 266 -7.05 8.22 22.33
C LYS A 266 -7.40 7.93 23.79
N GLY A 267 -6.54 8.35 24.71
CA GLY A 267 -6.78 8.33 26.16
C GLY A 267 -7.16 6.95 26.70
N ALA A 268 -8.20 6.89 27.52
CA ALA A 268 -8.67 5.66 28.15
C ALA A 268 -9.12 4.58 27.15
N THR A 269 -9.70 5.01 26.00
CA THR A 269 -10.12 4.10 24.92
C THR A 269 -8.91 3.36 24.33
N PHE A 270 -7.80 4.05 24.09
CA PHE A 270 -6.56 3.42 23.63
C PHE A 270 -6.10 2.34 24.61
N THR A 271 -6.02 2.65 25.90
CA THR A 271 -5.58 1.70 26.91
C THR A 271 -6.49 0.47 26.99
N LYS A 272 -7.82 0.70 26.95
CA LYS A 272 -8.82 -0.38 26.97
C LYS A 272 -8.68 -1.30 25.76
N LYS A 273 -8.62 -0.72 24.55
CA LYS A 273 -8.48 -1.49 23.30
C LYS A 273 -7.15 -2.25 23.25
N ARG A 274 -6.04 -1.62 23.67
CA ARG A 274 -4.74 -2.29 23.75
C ARG A 274 -4.78 -3.52 24.67
N LYS A 275 -5.37 -3.37 25.86
CA LYS A 275 -5.51 -4.48 26.81
C LYS A 275 -6.36 -5.62 26.23
N ALA A 276 -7.46 -5.30 25.56
CA ALA A 276 -8.32 -6.29 24.92
C ALA A 276 -7.62 -7.04 23.78
N ALA A 277 -6.92 -6.31 22.89
CA ALA A 277 -6.15 -6.89 21.79
C ALA A 277 -5.03 -7.81 22.30
N ARG A 278 -4.24 -7.33 23.28
CA ARG A 278 -3.18 -8.13 23.87
C ARG A 278 -3.70 -9.41 24.50
N LYS A 279 -4.79 -9.31 25.26
CA LYS A 279 -5.45 -10.48 25.83
C LYS A 279 -5.86 -11.47 24.75
N ARG A 280 -6.49 -11.01 23.66
CA ARG A 280 -6.94 -11.89 22.58
C ARG A 280 -5.78 -12.61 21.92
N LEU A 281 -4.68 -11.92 21.62
CA LEU A 281 -3.47 -12.52 21.06
C LEU A 281 -2.89 -13.61 21.95
N LEU A 282 -2.79 -13.34 23.27
CA LEU A 282 -2.30 -14.33 24.24
C LEU A 282 -3.27 -15.49 24.43
N ASP A 283 -4.59 -15.24 24.50
CA ASP A 283 -5.61 -16.31 24.60
C ASP A 283 -5.49 -17.30 23.41
N VAL A 284 -5.33 -16.77 22.20
CA VAL A 284 -5.16 -17.59 20.99
C VAL A 284 -3.85 -18.38 21.04
N ALA A 285 -2.75 -17.75 21.43
CA ALA A 285 -1.45 -18.41 21.55
C ALA A 285 -1.50 -19.54 22.61
N ASN A 286 -2.07 -19.28 23.77
CA ASN A 286 -2.22 -20.28 24.84
C ASN A 286 -3.14 -21.43 24.43
N ALA A 287 -4.27 -21.14 23.76
CA ALA A 287 -5.18 -22.16 23.28
C ALA A 287 -4.56 -23.06 22.19
N LEU A 288 -3.70 -22.51 21.35
CA LEU A 288 -2.98 -23.28 20.31
C LEU A 288 -1.89 -24.16 20.91
N THR A 289 -1.05 -23.56 21.78
CA THR A 289 0.20 -24.19 22.21
C THR A 289 0.07 -25.01 23.50
N GLY A 290 -1.03 -24.84 24.24
CA GLY A 290 -1.18 -25.46 25.56
C GLY A 290 -0.14 -24.95 26.58
N ASP A 291 0.40 -23.77 26.35
CA ASP A 291 1.34 -23.12 27.26
C ASP A 291 0.61 -22.12 28.18
N ASP A 292 1.30 -21.59 29.17
CA ASP A 292 0.82 -20.52 30.08
C ASP A 292 1.65 -19.26 29.86
N ILE A 293 1.49 -18.68 28.66
CA ILE A 293 2.23 -17.47 28.26
C ILE A 293 1.70 -16.29 29.08
N GLN A 294 2.60 -15.67 29.83
CA GLN A 294 2.25 -14.59 30.74
C GLN A 294 2.14 -13.23 30.04
N ASP A 295 1.50 -12.29 30.71
CA ASP A 295 1.20 -10.93 30.17
C ASP A 295 2.46 -10.09 29.93
N ASP A 296 3.62 -10.47 30.48
CA ASP A 296 4.90 -9.81 30.25
C ASP A 296 5.67 -10.32 29.01
N ALA A 297 5.16 -11.34 28.33
CA ALA A 297 5.70 -11.82 27.05
C ALA A 297 5.68 -10.70 26.01
N LEU A 298 6.64 -10.69 25.11
CA LEU A 298 6.65 -9.78 23.97
C LEU A 298 5.75 -10.32 22.85
N ILE A 299 4.80 -9.52 22.41
CA ILE A 299 4.01 -9.80 21.22
C ILE A 299 4.63 -9.04 20.06
N VAL A 300 5.07 -9.79 19.05
CA VAL A 300 5.72 -9.28 17.85
C VAL A 300 4.92 -9.70 16.64
N SER A 301 4.66 -8.82 15.68
CA SER A 301 3.96 -9.21 14.46
C SER A 301 4.62 -8.69 13.19
N THR A 302 4.38 -9.40 12.10
CA THR A 302 4.53 -8.91 10.73
C THR A 302 3.19 -9.02 10.03
N SER A 303 2.85 -8.03 9.20
CA SER A 303 1.57 -7.98 8.49
C SER A 303 1.71 -7.39 7.10
N GLY A 304 0.74 -7.67 6.24
CA GLY A 304 0.69 -7.17 4.88
C GLY A 304 0.20 -8.20 3.88
N ARG A 305 0.43 -7.96 2.59
CA ARG A 305 0.12 -8.94 1.54
C ARG A 305 1.01 -10.18 1.66
N TYR A 306 0.48 -11.33 1.27
CA TYR A 306 1.25 -12.57 1.29
C TYR A 306 2.25 -12.63 0.12
N GLU A 307 3.26 -11.78 0.18
CA GLU A 307 4.41 -11.77 -0.74
C GLU A 307 5.65 -12.24 0.04
N PHE A 308 5.87 -13.55 0.05
CA PHE A 308 6.79 -14.24 0.97
C PHE A 308 8.17 -13.60 1.06
N ARG A 309 8.81 -13.31 -0.11
CA ARG A 309 10.13 -12.67 -0.17
C ARG A 309 10.04 -11.14 -0.14
N ASN A 310 9.15 -10.55 -0.95
CA ASN A 310 9.10 -9.10 -1.10
C ASN A 310 8.71 -8.38 0.19
N LYS A 311 7.83 -8.98 1.00
CA LYS A 311 7.48 -8.46 2.33
C LYS A 311 8.44 -8.94 3.44
N GLY A 312 9.41 -9.80 3.12
CA GLY A 312 10.41 -10.29 4.06
C GLY A 312 9.86 -11.26 5.11
N ILE A 313 8.78 -11.98 4.78
CA ILE A 313 8.21 -12.99 5.67
C ILE A 313 9.24 -14.08 5.95
N ASP A 314 10.00 -14.48 4.95
CA ASP A 314 11.12 -15.42 5.05
C ASP A 314 12.18 -14.96 6.06
N VAL A 315 12.63 -13.73 5.94
CA VAL A 315 13.62 -13.14 6.86
C VAL A 315 13.07 -12.99 8.28
N PHE A 316 11.78 -12.66 8.40
CA PHE A 316 11.11 -12.63 9.71
C PHE A 316 11.12 -14.01 10.38
N ILE A 317 10.75 -15.07 9.66
CA ILE A 317 10.76 -16.45 10.18
C ILE A 317 12.18 -16.85 10.58
N GLU A 318 13.18 -16.56 9.73
CA GLU A 318 14.58 -16.87 10.04
C GLU A 318 15.07 -16.12 11.27
N SER A 319 14.67 -14.87 11.45
CA SER A 319 15.02 -14.10 12.65
C SER A 319 14.41 -14.70 13.92
N MET A 320 13.17 -15.20 13.86
CA MET A 320 12.53 -15.93 14.96
C MET A 320 13.24 -17.26 15.25
N ASN A 321 13.66 -17.96 14.21
CA ASN A 321 14.47 -19.18 14.34
C ASN A 321 15.78 -18.92 15.10
N ARG A 322 16.51 -17.87 14.75
CA ARG A 322 17.75 -17.49 15.45
C ARG A 322 17.47 -17.01 16.88
N LEU A 323 16.38 -16.28 17.09
CA LEU A 323 15.98 -15.75 18.39
C LEU A 323 15.68 -16.85 19.42
N ARG A 324 15.20 -18.03 18.99
CA ARG A 324 14.94 -19.18 19.89
C ARG A 324 16.17 -19.58 20.70
N PHE A 325 17.35 -19.41 20.12
CA PHE A 325 18.63 -19.83 20.67
C PHE A 325 19.44 -18.68 21.28
N ASP A 326 18.89 -17.45 21.28
CA ASP A 326 19.59 -16.28 21.80
C ASP A 326 19.52 -16.24 23.35
N GLU A 327 20.67 -16.31 23.98
CA GLU A 327 20.82 -16.26 25.45
C GLU A 327 20.48 -14.87 26.03
N ASN A 328 20.55 -13.82 25.21
CA ASN A 328 20.23 -12.45 25.60
C ASN A 328 18.72 -12.20 25.65
N LEU A 329 17.90 -13.07 25.07
CA LEU A 329 16.45 -12.95 25.13
C LEU A 329 15.95 -13.16 26.57
N LYS A 330 15.38 -12.12 27.18
CA LYS A 330 14.93 -12.14 28.60
C LYS A 330 13.46 -12.43 28.76
N LYS A 331 12.65 -12.29 27.72
CA LYS A 331 11.20 -12.51 27.75
C LYS A 331 10.81 -13.56 26.73
N GLN A 332 9.72 -14.27 27.00
CA GLN A 332 9.09 -15.11 26.00
C GLN A 332 8.54 -14.23 24.86
N VAL A 333 8.61 -14.70 23.63
CA VAL A 333 8.13 -13.99 22.44
C VAL A 333 7.01 -14.79 21.79
N VAL A 334 5.91 -14.10 21.47
CA VAL A 334 4.84 -14.63 20.61
C VAL A 334 4.85 -13.82 19.33
N ALA A 335 5.25 -14.47 18.25
CA ALA A 335 5.36 -13.86 16.92
C ALA A 335 4.17 -14.24 16.04
N PHE A 336 3.44 -13.25 15.54
CA PHE A 336 2.32 -13.46 14.63
C PHE A 336 2.71 -13.07 13.19
N ILE A 337 2.33 -13.91 12.22
CA ILE A 337 2.43 -13.64 10.79
C ILE A 337 1.01 -13.42 10.29
N GLU A 338 0.64 -12.16 10.10
CA GLU A 338 -0.72 -11.69 9.78
C GLU A 338 -0.81 -11.37 8.28
N VAL A 339 -0.94 -12.41 7.45
CA VAL A 339 -0.96 -12.28 5.99
C VAL A 339 -2.09 -13.10 5.38
N PRO A 340 -2.96 -12.53 4.53
CA PRO A 340 -4.10 -13.25 3.98
C PRO A 340 -3.64 -14.32 2.98
N GLY A 341 -3.84 -15.58 3.35
CA GLY A 341 -3.58 -16.75 2.52
C GLY A 341 -4.85 -17.31 1.87
N TRP A 342 -4.74 -18.46 1.23
CA TRP A 342 -5.89 -19.17 0.67
C TRP A 342 -6.62 -19.97 1.74
N VAL A 343 -7.43 -19.27 2.54
CA VAL A 343 -8.08 -19.77 3.74
C VAL A 343 -9.26 -20.69 3.41
N ALA A 344 -9.26 -21.89 3.99
CA ALA A 344 -10.40 -22.81 3.97
C ALA A 344 -11.43 -22.52 5.09
N GLY A 345 -10.97 -22.00 6.24
CA GLY A 345 -11.83 -21.60 7.34
C GLY A 345 -11.11 -21.61 8.71
N PRO A 346 -11.75 -21.05 9.75
CA PRO A 346 -11.23 -21.08 11.11
C PRO A 346 -11.19 -22.51 11.66
N ARG A 347 -10.19 -22.81 12.47
CA ARG A 347 -10.04 -24.11 13.12
C ARG A 347 -11.08 -24.29 14.22
N GLN A 348 -11.96 -25.25 14.08
CA GLN A 348 -13.03 -25.50 15.04
C GLN A 348 -12.50 -25.97 16.39
N ASP A 349 -11.45 -26.80 16.42
CA ASP A 349 -10.77 -27.22 17.64
C ASP A 349 -10.21 -26.04 18.45
N LEU A 350 -9.69 -25.01 17.78
CA LEU A 350 -9.24 -23.78 18.41
C LEU A 350 -10.42 -22.93 18.92
N VAL A 351 -11.48 -22.81 18.11
CA VAL A 351 -12.71 -22.10 18.51
C VAL A 351 -13.31 -22.71 19.75
N GLU A 352 -13.40 -24.05 19.83
CA GLU A 352 -13.91 -24.78 21.00
C GLU A 352 -13.07 -24.51 22.25
N ARG A 353 -11.73 -24.51 22.14
CA ARG A 353 -10.86 -24.17 23.25
C ARG A 353 -11.07 -22.74 23.74
N LEU A 354 -11.11 -21.77 22.82
CA LEU A 354 -11.32 -20.37 23.15
C LEU A 354 -12.67 -20.13 23.83
N ASN A 355 -13.73 -20.79 23.35
CA ASN A 355 -15.08 -20.65 23.91
C ASN A 355 -15.25 -21.37 25.25
N SER A 356 -14.43 -22.37 25.55
CA SER A 356 -14.52 -23.12 26.82
C SER A 356 -14.12 -22.29 28.03
N GLY A 357 -13.31 -21.22 27.83
CA GLY A 357 -12.74 -20.43 28.92
C GLY A 357 -11.76 -21.19 29.82
N LYS A 358 -11.33 -22.39 29.41
CA LYS A 358 -10.41 -23.24 30.15
C LYS A 358 -8.98 -23.03 29.67
N GLN A 359 -8.03 -23.21 30.58
CA GLN A 359 -6.62 -23.34 30.25
C GLN A 359 -6.34 -24.80 29.85
N PHE A 360 -5.49 -24.96 28.85
CA PHE A 360 -5.05 -26.26 28.35
C PHE A 360 -3.55 -26.40 28.57
N ASP A 361 -3.09 -27.61 28.84
CA ASP A 361 -1.68 -27.95 29.09
C ASP A 361 -1.04 -28.75 27.96
N THR A 362 -1.82 -29.03 26.90
CA THR A 362 -1.40 -29.75 25.71
C THR A 362 -1.62 -28.91 24.44
N PRO A 363 -0.69 -28.92 23.49
CA PRO A 363 -0.88 -28.22 22.22
C PRO A 363 -1.98 -28.86 21.39
N LEU A 364 -2.58 -28.09 20.49
CA LEU A 364 -3.34 -28.62 19.39
C LEU A 364 -2.41 -29.27 18.34
N ASP A 365 -2.96 -30.11 17.48
CA ASP A 365 -2.23 -30.52 16.28
C ASP A 365 -1.87 -29.29 15.46
N LYS A 366 -0.62 -29.20 14.95
CA LYS A 366 -0.09 -28.02 14.25
C LYS A 366 -0.35 -26.69 14.98
N PRO A 367 0.25 -26.46 16.17
CA PRO A 367 -0.02 -25.29 17.00
C PRO A 367 0.59 -23.98 16.45
N ILE A 368 0.88 -23.96 15.15
CA ILE A 368 1.47 -22.86 14.41
C ILE A 368 0.46 -22.12 13.51
N LEU A 369 -0.83 -22.53 13.52
CA LEU A 369 -1.80 -22.09 12.52
C LEU A 369 -3.17 -21.86 13.15
N THR A 370 -3.80 -20.74 12.85
CA THR A 370 -5.14 -20.38 13.35
C THR A 370 -6.27 -20.80 12.43
N HIS A 371 -6.05 -20.83 11.14
CA HIS A 371 -7.04 -21.16 10.11
C HIS A 371 -6.48 -22.22 9.17
N TRP A 372 -7.30 -23.16 8.74
CA TRP A 372 -6.91 -24.11 7.72
C TRP A 372 -6.76 -23.43 6.36
N LEU A 373 -5.76 -23.86 5.59
CA LEU A 373 -5.52 -23.42 4.22
C LEU A 373 -5.92 -24.52 3.22
N HIS A 374 -6.35 -24.13 2.02
CA HIS A 374 -6.59 -25.06 0.93
C HIS A 374 -5.29 -25.70 0.40
N ASN A 375 -4.17 -25.02 0.54
CA ASN A 375 -2.85 -25.40 0.02
C ASN A 375 -1.85 -25.76 1.14
N MET A 376 -2.27 -26.44 2.18
CA MET A 376 -1.47 -26.76 3.38
C MET A 376 -0.06 -27.30 3.06
N ASP A 377 0.07 -28.16 2.06
CA ASP A 377 1.33 -28.82 1.73
C ASP A 377 2.25 -27.97 0.82
N HIS A 378 1.76 -26.85 0.31
CA HIS A 378 2.47 -25.97 -0.63
C HIS A 378 2.60 -24.54 -0.12
N ASP A 379 2.18 -24.27 1.11
CA ASP A 379 2.29 -22.93 1.72
C ASP A 379 3.74 -22.64 2.15
N ASN A 380 4.28 -21.52 1.68
CA ASN A 380 5.68 -21.16 1.91
C ASN A 380 6.00 -20.94 3.40
N VAL A 381 5.08 -20.34 4.15
CA VAL A 381 5.27 -20.09 5.59
C VAL A 381 5.28 -21.42 6.35
N LEU A 382 4.28 -22.26 6.13
CA LEU A 382 4.18 -23.58 6.79
C LEU A 382 5.38 -24.48 6.46
N ASN A 383 5.81 -24.49 5.19
CA ASN A 383 6.97 -25.25 4.77
C ASN A 383 8.27 -24.76 5.42
N MET A 384 8.46 -23.45 5.52
CA MET A 384 9.64 -22.89 6.18
C MET A 384 9.61 -23.16 7.69
N LEU A 385 8.49 -22.97 8.37
CA LEU A 385 8.35 -23.30 9.80
C LEU A 385 8.67 -24.77 10.06
N SER A 386 8.16 -25.66 9.23
CA SER A 386 8.42 -27.10 9.32
C SER A 386 9.91 -27.43 9.10
N SER A 387 10.52 -26.87 8.05
CA SER A 387 11.93 -27.13 7.73
C SER A 387 12.90 -26.65 8.82
N LEU A 388 12.54 -25.60 9.54
CA LEU A 388 13.31 -25.05 10.67
C LEU A 388 12.96 -25.73 12.02
N GLY A 389 12.02 -26.67 12.03
CA GLY A 389 11.58 -27.34 13.26
C GLY A 389 10.87 -26.38 14.24
N ILE A 390 10.19 -25.35 13.76
CA ILE A 390 9.39 -24.45 14.58
C ILE A 390 8.00 -25.09 14.74
N ASN A 391 7.76 -25.68 15.89
CA ASN A 391 6.54 -26.43 16.20
C ASN A 391 5.82 -25.92 17.47
N ASN A 392 6.28 -24.79 18.04
CA ASN A 392 5.71 -24.19 19.23
C ASN A 392 5.58 -25.17 20.43
N ALA A 393 6.59 -26.01 20.64
CA ALA A 393 6.60 -26.94 21.76
C ALA A 393 6.46 -26.21 23.10
N LYS A 394 5.87 -26.88 24.09
CA LYS A 394 5.70 -26.31 25.42
C LYS A 394 7.04 -25.86 26.02
N GLY A 395 7.07 -24.63 26.56
CA GLY A 395 8.29 -24.04 27.10
C GLY A 395 9.22 -23.38 26.10
N ASP A 396 8.96 -23.44 24.78
CA ASP A 396 9.74 -22.70 23.79
C ASP A 396 9.70 -21.20 24.10
N LYS A 397 10.85 -20.56 24.10
CA LYS A 397 10.97 -19.11 24.34
C LYS A 397 10.33 -18.27 23.23
N VAL A 398 10.25 -18.78 22.01
CA VAL A 398 9.68 -18.10 20.84
C VAL A 398 8.60 -18.99 20.23
N LYS A 399 7.39 -18.47 20.19
CA LYS A 399 6.26 -19.08 19.48
C LYS A 399 6.02 -18.32 18.18
N VAL A 400 5.79 -19.03 17.08
CA VAL A 400 5.47 -18.42 15.77
C VAL A 400 4.12 -18.93 15.31
N ILE A 401 3.19 -18.03 15.05
CA ILE A 401 1.79 -18.35 14.71
C ILE A 401 1.42 -17.67 13.40
N LEU A 402 1.01 -18.47 12.42
CA LEU A 402 0.44 -17.97 11.18
C LEU A 402 -1.05 -17.66 11.36
N LEU A 403 -1.42 -16.42 11.07
CA LEU A 403 -2.79 -15.90 11.06
C LEU A 403 -3.13 -15.51 9.60
N PRO A 404 -3.60 -16.47 8.78
CA PRO A 404 -3.64 -16.31 7.33
C PRO A 404 -4.97 -15.75 6.80
N CYS A 405 -5.64 -14.90 7.54
CA CYS A 405 -6.94 -14.35 7.14
C CYS A 405 -6.94 -12.83 7.07
N TYR A 406 -7.95 -12.28 6.38
CA TYR A 406 -8.24 -10.85 6.47
C TYR A 406 -8.85 -10.53 7.84
N LEU A 407 -8.28 -9.53 8.52
CA LEU A 407 -8.71 -9.10 9.85
C LEU A 407 -9.80 -8.02 9.72
N THR A 408 -11.00 -8.47 9.42
CA THR A 408 -12.20 -7.63 9.25
C THR A 408 -13.05 -7.53 10.51
N GLY A 409 -12.76 -8.37 11.52
CA GLY A 409 -13.47 -8.41 12.79
C GLY A 409 -14.42 -9.60 12.96
N ASP A 410 -14.53 -10.46 11.95
CA ASP A 410 -15.43 -11.60 11.85
C ASP A 410 -14.76 -12.88 11.34
N ASP A 411 -13.43 -12.98 11.50
CA ASP A 411 -12.60 -14.10 11.02
C ASP A 411 -12.85 -15.43 11.76
N GLY A 412 -13.60 -15.43 12.85
CA GLY A 412 -13.95 -16.62 13.63
C GLY A 412 -12.93 -17.00 14.72
N ILE A 413 -11.73 -16.43 14.71
CA ILE A 413 -10.67 -16.67 15.69
C ILE A 413 -10.34 -15.37 16.45
N MET A 414 -9.76 -14.38 15.80
CA MET A 414 -9.43 -13.12 16.43
C MET A 414 -10.67 -12.28 16.71
N ASN A 415 -11.56 -12.18 15.74
CA ASN A 415 -12.78 -11.38 15.77
C ASN A 415 -12.52 -9.92 16.15
N MET A 416 -11.40 -9.41 15.67
CA MET A 416 -10.95 -8.02 15.83
C MET A 416 -10.44 -7.50 14.50
N SER A 417 -10.69 -6.21 14.23
CA SER A 417 -10.12 -5.58 13.05
C SER A 417 -8.60 -5.47 13.15
N TYR A 418 -7.91 -5.36 12.01
CA TYR A 418 -6.47 -5.17 11.98
C TYR A 418 -6.02 -4.01 12.88
N TYR A 419 -6.71 -2.86 12.80
CA TYR A 419 -6.37 -1.68 13.62
C TYR A 419 -6.62 -1.87 15.12
N ASP A 420 -7.58 -2.70 15.50
CA ASP A 420 -7.77 -3.06 16.90
C ASP A 420 -6.70 -4.04 17.37
N LEU A 421 -6.30 -4.98 16.50
CA LEU A 421 -5.34 -6.03 16.85
C LEU A 421 -3.90 -5.49 16.98
N VAL A 422 -3.49 -4.58 16.06
CA VAL A 422 -2.13 -3.99 16.08
C VAL A 422 -1.80 -3.31 17.40
N LEU A 423 -2.80 -2.75 18.09
CA LEU A 423 -2.65 -2.14 19.42
C LEU A 423 -2.05 -3.11 20.46
N GLY A 424 -2.31 -4.41 20.33
CA GLY A 424 -1.84 -5.45 21.24
C GLY A 424 -0.34 -5.72 21.17
N ASN A 425 0.31 -5.37 20.07
CA ASN A 425 1.73 -5.64 19.84
C ASN A 425 2.64 -4.76 20.69
N ASP A 426 3.81 -5.30 21.00
CA ASP A 426 4.93 -4.56 21.61
C ASP A 426 5.88 -4.03 20.55
N LEU A 427 6.02 -4.78 19.44
CA LEU A 427 6.90 -4.46 18.32
C LEU A 427 6.32 -5.05 17.02
N CYS A 428 6.37 -4.31 15.93
CA CYS A 428 6.08 -4.84 14.61
C CYS A 428 7.36 -4.92 13.76
N VAL A 429 7.42 -5.88 12.85
CA VAL A 429 8.60 -6.12 12.01
C VAL A 429 8.18 -6.22 10.55
N TYR A 430 8.68 -5.33 9.72
CA TYR A 430 8.36 -5.23 8.30
C TYR A 430 9.64 -5.24 7.47
N PRO A 431 10.34 -6.38 7.35
CA PRO A 431 11.67 -6.44 6.76
C PRO A 431 11.60 -6.57 5.23
N SER A 432 10.82 -5.70 4.59
CA SER A 432 10.54 -5.76 3.17
C SER A 432 11.80 -5.65 2.31
N TYR A 433 11.86 -6.46 1.27
CA TYR A 433 12.81 -6.35 0.18
C TYR A 433 12.30 -5.42 -0.92
N TYR A 434 10.99 -5.46 -1.23
CA TYR A 434 10.36 -4.58 -2.20
C TYR A 434 9.16 -3.88 -1.56
N GLU A 435 9.30 -2.61 -1.25
CA GLU A 435 8.25 -1.79 -0.62
C GLU A 435 8.38 -0.33 -1.05
N PRO A 436 7.66 0.12 -2.07
CA PRO A 436 7.75 1.50 -2.56
C PRO A 436 7.54 2.55 -1.48
N TRP A 437 6.57 2.35 -0.59
CA TRP A 437 6.37 3.22 0.58
C TRP A 437 6.38 2.42 1.89
N GLY A 438 5.30 1.74 2.22
CA GLY A 438 5.12 0.98 3.46
C GLY A 438 4.11 1.63 4.40
N TYR A 439 2.83 1.36 4.18
CA TYR A 439 1.77 1.80 5.08
C TYR A 439 1.79 1.05 6.41
N THR A 440 2.06 -0.24 6.40
CA THR A 440 2.05 -1.06 7.64
C THR A 440 3.02 -0.56 8.71
N PRO A 441 4.29 -0.18 8.43
CA PRO A 441 5.13 0.44 9.44
C PRO A 441 4.64 1.83 9.86
N LEU A 442 4.08 2.63 8.95
CA LEU A 442 3.51 3.94 9.28
C LEU A 442 2.30 3.80 10.21
N GLU A 443 1.41 2.85 9.94
CA GLU A 443 0.26 2.54 10.78
C GLU A 443 0.71 2.04 12.16
N ALA A 444 1.67 1.12 12.24
CA ALA A 444 2.19 0.64 13.52
C ALA A 444 2.66 1.79 14.40
N VAL A 445 3.47 2.71 13.87
CA VAL A 445 3.97 3.86 14.66
C VAL A 445 2.86 4.84 15.03
N ALA A 446 1.82 4.98 14.20
CA ALA A 446 0.64 5.77 14.53
C ALA A 446 -0.13 5.19 15.72
N PHE A 447 -0.21 3.86 15.83
CA PHE A 447 -0.77 3.13 16.96
C PHE A 447 0.21 3.01 18.15
N LYS A 448 1.30 3.77 18.15
CA LYS A 448 2.34 3.78 19.20
C LYS A 448 3.02 2.42 19.36
N VAL A 449 3.11 1.65 18.31
CA VAL A 449 3.86 0.40 18.27
C VAL A 449 5.17 0.64 17.53
N PRO A 450 6.33 0.59 18.21
CA PRO A 450 7.62 0.70 17.55
C PRO A 450 7.77 -0.39 16.48
N CYS A 451 8.52 -0.13 15.44
CA CYS A 451 8.69 -1.13 14.39
C CYS A 451 10.13 -1.24 13.88
N ILE A 452 10.42 -2.37 13.26
CA ILE A 452 11.63 -2.63 12.50
C ILE A 452 11.24 -2.65 11.02
N THR A 453 11.96 -1.91 10.18
CA THR A 453 11.80 -1.90 8.73
C THR A 453 13.16 -1.85 8.05
N THR A 454 13.21 -1.71 6.74
CA THR A 454 14.46 -1.66 5.96
C THR A 454 14.57 -0.35 5.18
N ASP A 455 15.77 -0.04 4.70
CA ASP A 455 16.02 1.08 3.80
C ASP A 455 15.65 0.79 2.32
N LEU A 456 15.15 -0.42 2.02
CA LEU A 456 14.47 -0.73 0.76
C LEU A 456 12.97 -0.41 0.80
N ALA A 457 12.46 0.03 1.95
CA ALA A 457 11.11 0.58 2.08
C ALA A 457 11.17 2.11 2.09
N GLY A 458 10.30 2.77 1.33
CA GLY A 458 10.24 4.22 1.26
C GLY A 458 10.04 4.88 2.62
N PHE A 459 9.18 4.30 3.47
CA PHE A 459 8.99 4.76 4.85
C PHE A 459 10.28 4.67 5.68
N GLY A 460 11.07 3.61 5.51
CA GLY A 460 12.35 3.44 6.21
C GLY A 460 13.36 4.53 5.82
N LEU A 461 13.50 4.81 4.53
CA LEU A 461 14.33 5.90 4.02
C LEU A 461 13.87 7.26 4.56
N TRP A 462 12.58 7.51 4.52
CA TRP A 462 12.01 8.74 5.08
C TRP A 462 12.27 8.87 6.58
N ALA A 463 12.12 7.79 7.36
CA ALA A 463 12.40 7.80 8.80
C ALA A 463 13.88 8.12 9.09
N ASN A 464 14.82 7.59 8.29
CA ASN A 464 16.24 7.93 8.39
C ASN A 464 16.47 9.42 8.08
N THR A 465 15.85 9.95 7.05
CA THR A 465 15.95 11.38 6.66
C THR A 465 15.45 12.28 7.78
N GLU A 466 14.29 11.95 8.39
CA GLU A 466 13.71 12.70 9.51
C GLU A 466 14.60 12.70 10.76
N LYS A 467 15.45 11.70 10.92
CA LYS A 467 16.42 11.60 12.01
C LYS A 467 17.80 12.14 11.67
N GLY A 468 18.11 12.33 10.39
CA GLY A 468 19.44 12.69 9.91
C GLY A 468 20.50 11.61 10.14
N LYS A 469 20.07 10.37 10.38
CA LYS A 469 20.89 9.17 10.62
C LYS A 469 20.07 7.90 10.42
N TYR A 470 20.74 6.73 10.44
CA TYR A 470 20.00 5.48 10.59
C TYR A 470 19.22 5.49 11.91
N SER A 471 17.91 5.29 11.80
CA SER A 471 16.98 5.31 12.92
C SER A 471 17.09 4.03 13.73
N GLU A 472 17.06 4.17 15.06
CA GLU A 472 17.14 3.08 16.03
C GLU A 472 15.78 2.84 16.70
N ILE A 473 15.63 1.70 17.38
CA ILE A 473 14.35 1.34 18.01
C ILE A 473 13.92 2.35 19.08
N GLU A 474 14.88 2.99 19.74
CA GLU A 474 14.64 4.08 20.70
C GLU A 474 14.04 5.32 20.06
N ASP A 475 14.23 5.50 18.76
CA ASP A 475 13.60 6.55 17.95
C ASP A 475 12.16 6.21 17.53
N GLY A 476 11.71 5.00 17.83
CA GLY A 476 10.39 4.46 17.49
C GLY A 476 10.37 3.60 16.23
N VAL A 477 11.40 3.68 15.41
CA VAL A 477 11.58 2.85 14.21
C VAL A 477 13.05 2.45 14.10
N LYS A 478 13.33 1.15 14.03
CA LYS A 478 14.64 0.63 13.62
C LYS A 478 14.64 0.43 12.11
N VAL A 479 15.58 1.08 11.43
CA VAL A 479 15.80 0.87 10.00
C VAL A 479 17.04 0.02 9.81
N LEU A 480 16.89 -1.12 9.16
CA LEU A 480 17.97 -2.03 8.82
C LEU A 480 18.42 -1.78 7.37
N HIS A 481 19.73 -1.82 7.15
CA HIS A 481 20.26 -1.84 5.80
C HIS A 481 19.97 -3.18 5.15
N ARG A 482 19.31 -3.19 3.97
CA ARG A 482 18.99 -4.39 3.20
C ARG A 482 19.50 -4.27 1.79
N THR A 483 20.09 -5.38 1.29
CA THR A 483 20.54 -5.54 -0.10
C THR A 483 19.98 -6.84 -0.67
N ASP A 484 20.30 -7.13 -1.94
CA ASP A 484 19.95 -8.41 -2.56
C ASP A 484 20.61 -9.62 -1.87
N TYR A 485 21.73 -9.41 -1.13
CA TYR A 485 22.59 -10.50 -0.67
C TYR A 485 22.85 -10.55 0.83
N ASN A 486 22.36 -9.58 1.61
CA ASN A 486 22.61 -9.53 3.06
C ASN A 486 21.47 -10.09 3.92
N TYR A 487 20.79 -11.12 3.42
CA TYR A 487 19.68 -11.79 4.11
C TYR A 487 20.02 -12.17 5.56
N SER A 488 21.21 -12.75 5.75
CA SER A 488 21.67 -13.21 7.07
C SER A 488 21.85 -12.06 8.06
N GLU A 489 22.46 -10.98 7.63
CA GLU A 489 22.70 -9.78 8.45
C GLU A 489 21.38 -9.09 8.84
N VAL A 490 20.39 -9.09 7.94
CA VAL A 490 19.07 -8.56 8.25
C VAL A 490 18.35 -9.42 9.29
N ALA A 491 18.41 -10.75 9.16
CA ALA A 491 17.85 -11.68 10.14
C ALA A 491 18.48 -11.50 11.52
N ASP A 492 19.81 -11.36 11.58
CA ASP A 492 20.53 -11.06 12.83
C ASP A 492 20.15 -9.70 13.39
N GLY A 493 20.05 -8.67 12.55
CA GLY A 493 19.64 -7.32 12.98
C GLY A 493 18.25 -7.28 13.62
N ILE A 494 17.29 -8.06 13.07
CA ILE A 494 15.95 -8.21 13.66
C ILE A 494 16.07 -8.94 15.01
N LYS A 495 16.73 -10.10 15.04
CA LYS A 495 16.96 -10.90 16.25
C LYS A 495 17.59 -10.06 17.37
N ASP A 496 18.70 -9.38 17.09
CA ASP A 496 19.42 -8.56 18.06
C ASP A 496 18.57 -7.40 18.58
N THR A 497 17.78 -6.77 17.72
CA THR A 497 16.87 -5.69 18.12
C THR A 497 15.78 -6.20 19.06
N ILE A 498 15.17 -7.36 18.79
CA ILE A 498 14.13 -7.94 19.64
C ILE A 498 14.73 -8.40 20.98
N ALA A 499 15.88 -9.08 20.97
CA ALA A 499 16.58 -9.50 22.17
C ALA A 499 16.91 -8.30 23.08
N ARG A 500 17.46 -7.23 22.49
CA ARG A 500 17.74 -5.97 23.21
C ARG A 500 16.45 -5.32 23.76
N TYR A 501 15.38 -5.25 22.95
CA TYR A 501 14.10 -4.70 23.37
C TYR A 501 13.49 -5.49 24.54
N SER A 502 13.73 -6.80 24.60
CA SER A 502 13.28 -7.65 25.72
C SER A 502 13.89 -7.26 27.07
N CYS A 503 15.02 -6.55 27.06
CA CYS A 503 15.71 -6.06 28.25
C CYS A 503 15.27 -4.66 28.67
N PHE A 504 14.48 -3.96 27.85
CA PHE A 504 14.08 -2.58 28.14
C PHE A 504 13.18 -2.48 29.37
N THR A 505 13.44 -1.47 30.16
CA THR A 505 12.57 -1.04 31.25
C THR A 505 11.27 -0.46 30.69
N LYS A 506 10.24 -0.40 31.52
CA LYS A 506 8.95 0.23 31.18
C LYS A 506 9.13 1.68 30.68
N THR A 507 10.08 2.41 31.26
CA THR A 507 10.38 3.80 30.83
C THR A 507 10.95 3.85 29.45
N GLU A 508 11.89 2.96 29.08
CA GLU A 508 12.48 2.86 27.76
C GLU A 508 11.43 2.44 26.71
N VAL A 509 10.62 1.43 27.02
CA VAL A 509 9.51 1.03 26.15
C VAL A 509 8.54 2.19 25.89
N ASN A 510 8.16 2.93 26.95
CA ASN A 510 7.27 4.09 26.79
C ASN A 510 7.92 5.21 25.96
N LYS A 511 9.23 5.40 26.06
CA LYS A 511 9.98 6.35 25.22
C LYS A 511 9.93 5.93 23.75
N CYS A 512 10.20 4.66 23.43
CA CYS A 512 10.09 4.14 22.06
C CYS A 512 8.69 4.37 21.49
N ARG A 513 7.64 4.05 22.25
CA ARG A 513 6.24 4.22 21.86
C ARG A 513 5.87 5.69 21.63
N SER A 514 6.35 6.59 22.48
CA SER A 514 6.13 8.04 22.34
C SER A 514 6.85 8.58 21.11
N ASN A 515 8.07 8.11 20.82
CA ASN A 515 8.82 8.54 19.66
C ASN A 515 8.22 8.01 18.35
N ALA A 516 7.69 6.78 18.35
CA ALA A 516 6.92 6.22 17.24
C ALA A 516 5.71 7.12 16.89
N GLU A 517 4.89 7.47 17.89
CA GLU A 517 3.75 8.38 17.70
C GLU A 517 4.18 9.75 17.16
N LYS A 518 5.25 10.33 17.70
CA LYS A 518 5.76 11.64 17.25
C LYS A 518 6.22 11.59 15.80
N LEU A 519 6.89 10.50 15.39
CA LEU A 519 7.31 10.33 14.01
C LEU A 519 6.10 10.23 13.07
N SER A 520 5.08 9.46 13.43
CA SER A 520 3.88 9.30 12.59
C SER A 520 3.16 10.64 12.32
N ARG A 521 3.15 11.55 13.27
CA ARG A 521 2.52 12.88 13.11
C ARG A 521 3.16 13.72 12.01
N LYS A 522 4.43 13.49 11.68
CA LYS A 522 5.14 14.18 10.60
C LYS A 522 4.74 13.65 9.21
N ALA A 523 4.07 12.51 9.16
CA ALA A 523 3.57 11.91 7.92
C ALA A 523 2.05 12.14 7.71
N LEU A 524 1.42 13.05 8.46
CA LEU A 524 0.02 13.41 8.22
C LEU A 524 -0.13 14.14 6.88
N TRP A 525 -1.30 14.02 6.26
CA TRP A 525 -1.58 14.74 5.01
C TRP A 525 -1.48 16.24 5.17
N SER A 526 -1.78 16.80 6.34
CA SER A 526 -1.53 18.22 6.64
C SER A 526 -0.06 18.64 6.45
N GLU A 527 0.88 17.72 6.64
CA GLU A 527 2.31 17.95 6.44
C GLU A 527 2.74 17.62 5.00
N PHE A 528 2.27 16.50 4.45
CA PHE A 528 2.73 16.02 3.14
C PHE A 528 2.02 16.65 1.95
N ILE A 529 0.89 17.34 2.14
CA ILE A 529 0.16 17.98 1.02
C ILE A 529 1.03 19.01 0.28
N ILE A 530 2.02 19.59 0.93
CA ILE A 530 2.93 20.58 0.31
C ILE A 530 3.68 20.00 -0.90
N TYR A 531 4.00 18.70 -0.88
CA TYR A 531 4.68 18.05 -2.02
C TYR A 531 3.75 17.97 -3.24
N TYR A 532 2.45 17.73 -3.03
CA TYR A 532 1.46 17.75 -4.09
C TYR A 532 1.24 19.16 -4.65
N GLU A 533 1.24 20.17 -3.79
CA GLU A 533 1.17 21.58 -4.22
C GLU A 533 2.38 21.97 -5.07
N GLN A 534 3.56 21.47 -4.74
CA GLN A 534 4.77 21.64 -5.57
C GLN A 534 4.62 20.94 -6.93
N ALA A 535 4.07 19.73 -6.97
CA ALA A 535 3.81 19.02 -8.22
C ALA A 535 2.82 19.78 -9.11
N TYR A 536 1.75 20.34 -8.52
CA TYR A 536 0.80 21.21 -9.25
C TYR A 536 1.49 22.45 -9.84
N ASP A 537 2.34 23.11 -9.07
CA ASP A 537 3.10 24.28 -9.54
C ASP A 537 4.03 23.93 -10.70
N ILE A 538 4.75 22.81 -10.61
CA ILE A 538 5.64 22.32 -11.69
C ILE A 538 4.81 22.03 -12.94
N ALA A 539 3.74 21.26 -12.82
CA ALA A 539 2.90 20.87 -13.96
C ALA A 539 2.28 22.10 -14.67
N LEU A 540 1.70 23.02 -13.90
CA LEU A 540 1.09 24.24 -14.45
C LEU A 540 2.11 25.13 -15.18
N LYS A 541 3.33 25.25 -14.66
CA LYS A 541 4.41 26.02 -15.32
C LYS A 541 4.85 25.37 -16.62
N LYS A 542 5.02 24.06 -16.65
CA LYS A 542 5.42 23.32 -17.86
C LYS A 542 4.34 23.35 -18.92
N ALA A 543 3.06 23.15 -18.55
CA ALA A 543 1.95 23.27 -19.47
C ALA A 543 1.84 24.67 -20.10
N ALA A 544 1.99 25.73 -19.29
CA ALA A 544 2.00 27.10 -19.80
C ALA A 544 3.19 27.40 -20.74
N ALA A 545 4.32 26.73 -20.56
CA ALA A 545 5.49 26.86 -21.45
C ALA A 545 5.29 26.09 -22.77
N ARG A 546 4.62 24.94 -22.74
CA ARG A 546 4.29 24.13 -23.93
C ARG A 546 3.32 24.85 -24.86
N ASN A 547 2.43 25.68 -24.34
CA ASN A 547 1.39 26.38 -25.10
C ASN A 547 1.82 27.78 -25.58
N LYS A 548 3.07 28.17 -25.40
CA LYS A 548 3.67 29.40 -25.95
C LYS A 548 4.37 29.15 -27.27
#